data_946441022218794fd9a11bd30df489d2
#
_entry.id   946441022218794fd9a11bd30df489d2
#
_cell.length_a   1.000
_cell.length_b   1.000
_cell.length_c   1.000
_cell.angle_alpha   90.00
_cell.angle_beta   90.00
_cell.angle_gamma   90.00
#
_symmetry.space_group_name_H-M   'P 1'
#
loop_
_entity.id
_entity.type
_entity.pdbx_description
1 polymer ?
#
loop_
_entity_poly.entity_id
_entity_poly.type
_entity_poly.pdbx_seq_one_letter_code
_entity_poly.pdbx_strand_id
1 'polypeptide(L)'
;MDITHVFGTWIWGSSPYETAKKIMSIPTYRKFKKTDTDAVTKLWETCKLIVPWNDPIKDIKRKLSIKDNLFIIGEINKKIIATAMAGYDGHRGYIYYLAVLPELQKKGIGSSILSIIEKKLYKLGCPKINLFIRNTNIKVKAFYKTNNYEKQDAQIYGKRLIKDN
;
A
#
# COMPACT_ATOMS: atom_id res chain seq x y z
N MET A 1 18.37 -45.80 56.08
CA MET A 1 17.69 -46.25 54.85
C MET A 1 17.44 -45.03 54.02
N ASP A 2 18.15 -44.97 52.89
CA ASP A 2 18.30 -43.78 52.04
C ASP A 2 17.05 -43.40 51.32
N ILE A 3 16.73 -42.08 51.31
CA ILE A 3 15.74 -41.48 50.46
C ILE A 3 16.51 -40.70 49.39
N THR A 4 16.68 -41.28 48.23
CA THR A 4 17.30 -40.62 47.08
C THR A 4 16.33 -39.62 46.47
N HIS A 5 16.70 -38.36 46.46
CA HIS A 5 16.05 -37.25 45.74
C HIS A 5 16.28 -37.40 44.25
N VAL A 6 15.20 -37.50 43.50
CA VAL A 6 15.22 -37.34 42.05
C VAL A 6 14.92 -35.86 41.70
N PHE A 7 15.95 -35.12 41.33
CA PHE A 7 15.79 -33.79 40.78
C PHE A 7 15.29 -33.89 39.33
N GLY A 8 14.01 -33.60 39.15
CA GLY A 8 13.45 -33.37 37.81
C GLY A 8 13.96 -32.05 37.23
N THR A 9 14.62 -32.14 36.08
CA THR A 9 15.06 -31.00 35.30
C THR A 9 13.85 -30.25 34.77
N TRP A 10 13.62 -29.03 35.29
CA TRP A 10 12.65 -28.11 34.72
C TRP A 10 13.20 -27.58 33.38
N ILE A 11 12.59 -28.01 32.29
CA ILE A 11 12.80 -27.40 30.96
C ILE A 11 12.14 -26.04 31.04
N TRP A 12 12.94 -25.00 30.96
CA TRP A 12 12.48 -23.62 30.81
C TRP A 12 11.78 -23.49 29.47
N GLY A 13 10.47 -23.66 29.47
CA GLY A 13 9.62 -23.22 28.36
C GLY A 13 9.69 -21.70 28.27
N SER A 14 9.82 -21.18 27.06
CA SER A 14 9.81 -19.77 26.76
C SER A 14 8.71 -19.04 27.53
N SER A 15 9.10 -17.98 28.24
CA SER A 15 8.22 -17.15 29.06
C SER A 15 6.98 -16.68 28.25
N PRO A 16 5.76 -16.74 28.85
CA PRO A 16 4.57 -16.17 28.24
C PRO A 16 4.71 -14.69 27.86
N TYR A 17 5.69 -13.98 28.42
CA TYR A 17 6.01 -12.59 28.10
C TYR A 17 6.76 -12.40 26.78
N GLU A 18 7.42 -13.43 26.22
CA GLU A 18 8.05 -13.34 24.90
C GLU A 18 7.04 -13.48 23.76
N THR A 19 5.94 -14.18 23.98
CA THR A 19 4.85 -14.31 23.02
C THR A 19 4.00 -13.03 22.90
N ALA A 20 4.01 -12.16 23.91
CA ALA A 20 3.27 -10.89 23.92
C ALA A 20 3.94 -9.77 23.10
N LYS A 21 5.19 -9.92 22.66
CA LYS A 21 5.95 -8.88 21.93
C LYS A 21 5.74 -8.84 20.44
N LYS A 22 4.87 -9.66 19.88
CA LYS A 22 4.35 -9.48 18.52
C LYS A 22 3.05 -8.67 18.52
N ILE A 23 3.04 -7.55 19.26
CA ILE A 23 2.03 -6.50 19.02
C ILE A 23 2.28 -6.05 17.58
N MET A 24 1.43 -6.47 16.68
CA MET A 24 1.43 -5.97 15.30
C MET A 24 1.21 -4.47 15.40
N SER A 25 2.27 -3.70 15.22
CA SER A 25 2.20 -2.24 15.25
C SER A 25 1.15 -1.80 14.23
N ILE A 26 0.15 -1.07 14.69
CA ILE A 26 -0.97 -0.60 13.86
C ILE A 26 -0.39 0.40 12.85
N PRO A 27 -0.67 0.24 11.54
CA PRO A 27 -0.23 1.21 10.55
C PRO A 27 -0.84 2.58 10.80
N THR A 28 -0.03 3.62 10.70
CA THR A 28 -0.48 5.00 10.64
C THR A 28 -0.42 5.51 9.21
N TYR A 29 -1.30 6.45 8.86
CA TYR A 29 -1.41 6.95 7.49
C TYR A 29 -1.30 8.46 7.47
N ARG A 30 -0.48 8.98 6.55
CA ARG A 30 -0.26 10.42 6.37
C ARG A 30 -0.05 10.79 4.91
N LYS A 31 -0.05 12.09 4.63
CA LYS A 31 0.36 12.61 3.33
C LYS A 31 1.82 12.30 3.06
N PHE A 32 2.13 12.06 1.80
CA PHE A 32 3.49 12.01 1.28
C PHE A 32 4.21 13.34 1.52
N LYS A 33 5.48 13.26 1.85
CA LYS A 33 6.43 14.39 1.93
C LYS A 33 7.56 14.16 0.91
N LYS A 34 8.16 15.23 0.39
CA LYS A 34 9.26 15.12 -0.57
C LYS A 34 10.44 14.27 -0.04
N THR A 35 10.66 14.27 1.27
CA THR A 35 11.66 13.45 1.96
C THR A 35 11.37 11.95 1.92
N ASP A 36 10.16 11.53 1.55
CA ASP A 36 9.77 10.12 1.45
C ASP A 36 10.15 9.50 0.08
N THR A 37 10.63 10.31 -0.87
CA THR A 37 10.82 9.92 -2.27
C THR A 37 11.61 8.62 -2.41
N ASP A 38 12.78 8.52 -1.80
CA ASP A 38 13.66 7.35 -1.95
C ASP A 38 13.04 6.08 -1.33
N ALA A 39 12.43 6.21 -0.14
CA ALA A 39 11.77 5.09 0.52
C ALA A 39 10.55 4.60 -0.26
N VAL A 40 9.78 5.51 -0.84
CA VAL A 40 8.62 5.19 -1.69
C VAL A 40 9.05 4.53 -2.99
N THR A 41 10.08 5.06 -3.66
CA THR A 41 10.62 4.47 -4.88
C THR A 41 11.10 3.04 -4.63
N LYS A 42 11.83 2.81 -3.54
CA LYS A 42 12.27 1.47 -3.13
C LYS A 42 11.09 0.53 -2.84
N LEU A 43 10.02 1.03 -2.22
CA LEU A 43 8.80 0.25 -2.02
C LEU A 43 8.17 -0.14 -3.36
N TRP A 44 8.09 0.77 -4.33
CA TRP A 44 7.55 0.50 -5.66
C TRP A 44 8.40 -0.51 -6.45
N GLU A 45 9.73 -0.43 -6.36
CA GLU A 45 10.65 -1.45 -6.90
C GLU A 45 10.36 -2.83 -6.30
N THR A 46 10.31 -2.91 -4.97
CA THR A 46 10.01 -4.16 -4.23
C THR A 46 8.66 -4.75 -4.63
N CYS A 47 7.66 -3.89 -4.87
CA CYS A 47 6.32 -4.29 -5.33
C CYS A 47 6.23 -4.51 -6.85
N LYS A 48 7.32 -4.36 -7.61
CA LYS A 48 7.38 -4.52 -9.08
C LYS A 48 6.40 -3.60 -9.82
N LEU A 49 6.23 -2.37 -9.32
CA LEU A 49 5.36 -1.36 -9.92
C LEU A 49 6.08 -0.46 -10.91
N ILE A 50 7.42 -0.41 -10.85
CA ILE A 50 8.23 0.38 -11.78
C ILE A 50 8.33 -0.37 -13.10
N VAL A 51 8.18 0.36 -14.18
CA VAL A 51 8.25 -0.17 -15.55
C VAL A 51 9.22 0.69 -16.36
N PRO A 52 9.93 0.10 -17.37
CA PRO A 52 11.03 0.80 -18.07
C PRO A 52 10.63 2.10 -18.78
N TRP A 53 9.37 2.27 -19.10
CA TRP A 53 8.84 3.45 -19.81
C TRP A 53 8.28 4.53 -18.89
N ASN A 54 8.36 4.40 -17.56
CA ASN A 54 7.97 5.40 -16.57
C ASN A 54 9.11 5.66 -15.61
N ASP A 55 9.39 6.93 -15.36
CA ASP A 55 10.32 7.38 -14.32
C ASP A 55 9.52 7.69 -13.03
N PRO A 56 9.71 6.92 -11.95
CA PRO A 56 8.96 7.11 -10.71
C PRO A 56 9.24 8.47 -10.06
N ILE A 57 10.44 9.01 -10.21
CA ILE A 57 10.81 10.33 -9.66
C ILE A 57 10.08 11.45 -10.41
N LYS A 58 9.99 11.34 -11.74
CA LYS A 58 9.21 12.29 -12.56
C LYS A 58 7.73 12.21 -12.22
N ASP A 59 7.18 11.01 -12.01
CA ASP A 59 5.78 10.81 -11.61
C ASP A 59 5.48 11.42 -10.23
N ILE A 60 6.38 11.25 -9.26
CA ILE A 60 6.28 11.91 -7.95
C ILE A 60 6.31 13.44 -8.10
N LYS A 61 7.24 13.98 -8.89
CA LYS A 61 7.33 15.44 -9.14
C LYS A 61 6.05 15.97 -9.77
N ARG A 62 5.51 15.31 -10.81
CA ARG A 62 4.23 15.67 -11.44
C ARG A 62 3.09 15.64 -10.43
N LYS A 63 3.02 14.59 -9.63
CA LYS A 63 1.97 14.47 -8.59
C LYS A 63 2.04 15.58 -7.56
N LEU A 64 3.22 15.92 -7.09
CA LEU A 64 3.39 16.99 -6.10
C LEU A 64 3.01 18.38 -6.66
N SER A 65 3.18 18.62 -7.96
CA SER A 65 2.79 19.88 -8.59
C SER A 65 1.28 20.13 -8.59
N ILE A 66 0.46 19.06 -8.53
CA ILE A 66 -1.02 19.17 -8.47
C ILE A 66 -1.51 19.68 -7.11
N LYS A 67 -0.77 19.46 -6.02
CA LYS A 67 -1.08 19.94 -4.65
C LYS A 67 -2.45 19.49 -4.09
N ASP A 68 -3.00 18.38 -4.55
CA ASP A 68 -4.32 17.87 -4.19
C ASP A 68 -4.36 17.04 -2.88
N ASN A 69 -3.21 16.78 -2.27
CA ASN A 69 -3.09 15.99 -1.04
C ASN A 69 -3.63 14.54 -1.14
N LEU A 70 -3.64 13.98 -2.34
CA LEU A 70 -4.12 12.63 -2.63
C LEU A 70 -2.98 11.61 -2.80
N PHE A 71 -1.79 11.92 -2.32
CA PHE A 71 -0.70 10.96 -2.22
C PHE A 71 -0.49 10.59 -0.75
N ILE A 72 -0.87 9.38 -0.39
CA ILE A 72 -0.88 8.87 0.98
C ILE A 72 0.16 7.78 1.14
N ILE A 73 0.82 7.77 2.28
CA ILE A 73 1.69 6.68 2.71
C ILE A 73 1.15 6.05 3.99
N GLY A 74 1.39 4.75 4.14
CA GLY A 74 1.21 4.01 5.38
C GLY A 74 2.56 3.67 5.98
N GLU A 75 2.70 3.82 7.29
CA GLU A 75 3.94 3.53 8.01
C GLU A 75 3.71 2.75 9.30
N ILE A 76 4.68 1.92 9.65
CA ILE A 76 4.80 1.24 10.93
C ILE A 76 6.17 1.60 11.50
N ASN A 77 6.21 2.11 12.74
CA ASN A 77 7.45 2.52 13.41
C ASN A 77 8.33 3.43 12.53
N LYS A 78 7.71 4.42 11.88
CA LYS A 78 8.34 5.36 10.94
C LYS A 78 8.89 4.72 9.65
N LYS A 79 8.73 3.41 9.44
CA LYS A 79 9.08 2.74 8.18
C LYS A 79 7.88 2.78 7.24
N ILE A 80 8.07 3.28 6.03
CA ILE A 80 7.05 3.28 4.98
C ILE A 80 6.81 1.84 4.52
N ILE A 81 5.55 1.41 4.59
CA ILE A 81 5.13 0.04 4.28
C ILE A 81 4.02 -0.01 3.22
N ALA A 82 3.39 1.10 2.94
CA ALA A 82 2.33 1.20 1.95
C ALA A 82 2.27 2.58 1.31
N THR A 83 1.78 2.65 0.09
CA THR A 83 1.48 3.90 -0.62
C THR A 83 0.19 3.79 -1.39
N ALA A 84 -0.47 4.92 -1.65
CA ALA A 84 -1.50 5.07 -2.68
C ALA A 84 -1.44 6.50 -3.23
N MET A 85 -1.36 6.62 -4.54
CA MET A 85 -1.44 7.89 -5.27
C MET A 85 -2.79 7.97 -5.95
N ALA A 86 -3.53 9.06 -5.78
CA ALA A 86 -4.82 9.25 -6.43
C ALA A 86 -4.92 10.63 -7.05
N GLY A 87 -5.90 10.83 -7.91
CA GLY A 87 -6.23 12.11 -8.54
C GLY A 87 -7.72 12.23 -8.80
N TYR A 88 -8.21 13.45 -8.95
CA TYR A 88 -9.57 13.77 -9.33
C TYR A 88 -9.53 14.89 -10.38
N ASP A 89 -10.13 14.64 -11.53
CA ASP A 89 -10.14 15.55 -12.67
C ASP A 89 -11.42 16.39 -12.78
N GLY A 90 -12.30 16.32 -11.76
CA GLY A 90 -13.62 16.95 -11.75
C GLY A 90 -14.73 16.04 -12.30
N HIS A 91 -14.38 14.93 -12.99
CA HIS A 91 -15.32 13.98 -13.54
C HIS A 91 -15.17 12.60 -12.92
N ARG A 92 -13.92 12.09 -12.79
CA ARG A 92 -13.62 10.77 -12.20
C ARG A 92 -12.38 10.83 -11.30
N GLY A 93 -12.38 9.99 -10.29
CA GLY A 93 -11.20 9.71 -9.50
C GLY A 93 -10.38 8.58 -10.12
N TYR A 94 -9.07 8.62 -9.92
CA TYR A 94 -8.14 7.57 -10.34
C TYR A 94 -7.19 7.20 -9.22
N ILE A 95 -6.80 5.92 -9.16
CA ILE A 95 -5.83 5.42 -8.17
C ILE A 95 -4.66 4.78 -8.91
N TYR A 96 -3.46 5.18 -8.52
CA TYR A 96 -2.20 4.69 -9.03
C TYR A 96 -1.26 4.33 -7.88
N TYR A 97 -0.25 3.52 -8.14
CA TYR A 97 0.81 3.18 -7.19
C TYR A 97 0.29 2.73 -5.82
N LEU A 98 -0.83 1.98 -5.80
CA LEU A 98 -1.26 1.29 -4.59
C LEU A 98 -0.30 0.13 -4.34
N ALA A 99 0.52 0.28 -3.34
CA ALA A 99 1.54 -0.68 -2.94
C ALA A 99 1.44 -1.01 -1.45
N VAL A 100 1.74 -2.25 -1.11
CA VAL A 100 1.96 -2.72 0.26
C VAL A 100 3.14 -3.68 0.22
N LEU A 101 4.10 -3.52 1.14
CA LEU A 101 5.24 -4.44 1.25
C LEU A 101 4.79 -5.90 1.19
N PRO A 102 5.42 -6.77 0.38
CA PRO A 102 4.96 -8.14 0.15
C PRO A 102 4.70 -8.94 1.43
N GLU A 103 5.56 -8.82 2.44
CA GLU A 103 5.47 -9.50 3.73
C GLU A 103 4.32 -8.98 4.63
N LEU A 104 3.74 -7.84 4.28
CA LEU A 104 2.62 -7.21 4.99
C LEU A 104 1.30 -7.26 4.21
N GLN A 105 1.28 -7.86 3.03
CA GLN A 105 0.06 -8.07 2.26
C GLN A 105 -0.90 -9.03 2.96
N LYS A 106 -2.17 -9.02 2.55
CA LYS A 106 -3.27 -9.84 3.12
C LYS A 106 -3.55 -9.60 4.61
N LYS A 107 -3.07 -8.48 5.18
CA LYS A 107 -3.31 -8.03 6.56
C LYS A 107 -4.23 -6.83 6.65
N GLY A 108 -5.04 -6.55 5.61
CA GLY A 108 -5.98 -5.43 5.58
C GLY A 108 -5.37 -4.05 5.26
N ILE A 109 -4.04 -3.91 5.20
CA ILE A 109 -3.35 -2.63 4.99
C ILE A 109 -3.75 -1.98 3.66
N GLY A 110 -3.82 -2.77 2.58
CA GLY A 110 -4.24 -2.28 1.27
C GLY A 110 -5.67 -1.73 1.28
N SER A 111 -6.62 -2.43 1.92
CA SER A 111 -8.00 -1.96 2.06
C SER A 111 -8.10 -0.73 2.94
N SER A 112 -7.29 -0.63 3.99
CA SER A 112 -7.27 0.54 4.87
C SER A 112 -6.82 1.80 4.13
N ILE A 113 -5.70 1.75 3.39
CA ILE A 113 -5.21 2.92 2.63
C ILE A 113 -6.16 3.27 1.47
N LEU A 114 -6.78 2.27 0.84
CA LEU A 114 -7.79 2.45 -0.20
C LEU A 114 -9.01 3.21 0.35
N SER A 115 -9.55 2.79 1.49
CA SER A 115 -10.67 3.47 2.17
C SER A 115 -10.33 4.94 2.53
N ILE A 116 -9.08 5.24 2.91
CA ILE A 116 -8.65 6.63 3.15
C ILE A 116 -8.70 7.46 1.87
N ILE A 117 -8.24 6.91 0.75
CA ILE A 117 -8.30 7.57 -0.56
C ILE A 117 -9.75 7.79 -0.99
N GLU A 118 -10.60 6.77 -0.86
CA GLU A 118 -12.03 6.85 -1.20
C GLU A 118 -12.74 7.96 -0.42
N LYS A 119 -12.52 8.03 0.91
CA LYS A 119 -13.07 9.09 1.76
C LYS A 119 -12.59 10.48 1.34
N LYS A 120 -11.33 10.62 0.91
CA LYS A 120 -10.79 11.89 0.43
C LYS A 120 -11.42 12.29 -0.91
N LEU A 121 -11.52 11.36 -1.84
CA LEU A 121 -12.17 11.60 -3.13
C LEU A 121 -13.65 11.93 -2.97
N TYR A 122 -14.36 11.19 -2.11
CA TYR A 122 -15.76 11.48 -1.78
C TYR A 122 -15.94 12.91 -1.24
N LYS A 123 -15.06 13.36 -0.33
CA LYS A 123 -15.10 14.74 0.21
C LYS A 123 -14.85 15.82 -0.86
N LEU A 124 -14.20 15.47 -1.96
CA LEU A 124 -13.99 16.35 -3.11
C LEU A 124 -15.16 16.33 -4.11
N GLY A 125 -16.23 15.56 -3.81
CA GLY A 125 -17.37 15.40 -4.71
C GLY A 125 -17.14 14.43 -5.86
N CYS A 126 -16.13 13.56 -5.78
CA CYS A 126 -15.83 12.57 -6.80
C CYS A 126 -16.95 11.50 -6.87
N PRO A 127 -17.71 11.38 -7.98
CA PRO A 127 -18.85 10.47 -8.05
C PRO A 127 -18.46 9.01 -8.32
N LYS A 128 -17.28 8.76 -8.89
CA LYS A 128 -16.82 7.42 -9.27
C LYS A 128 -15.31 7.37 -9.37
N ILE A 129 -14.71 6.28 -8.90
CA ILE A 129 -13.28 5.99 -9.01
C ILE A 129 -13.08 4.95 -10.10
N ASN A 130 -12.13 5.20 -11.00
CA ASN A 130 -11.65 4.25 -11.99
C ASN A 130 -10.20 3.87 -11.68
N LEU A 131 -9.83 2.68 -12.10
CA LEU A 131 -8.45 2.20 -12.04
C LEU A 131 -8.18 1.25 -13.21
N PHE A 132 -6.91 1.14 -13.56
CA PHE A 132 -6.47 0.33 -14.68
C PHE A 132 -5.67 -0.86 -14.18
N ILE A 133 -6.17 -2.07 -14.43
CA ILE A 133 -5.53 -3.31 -14.02
C ILE A 133 -5.12 -4.10 -15.25
N ARG A 134 -3.85 -4.48 -15.33
CA ARG A 134 -3.38 -5.37 -16.40
C ARG A 134 -4.17 -6.67 -16.41
N ASN A 135 -4.54 -7.17 -17.58
CA ASN A 135 -5.35 -8.37 -17.70
C ASN A 135 -4.73 -9.61 -17.03
N THR A 136 -3.41 -9.69 -16.99
CA THR A 136 -2.64 -10.77 -16.36
C THR A 136 -2.58 -10.69 -14.83
N ASN A 137 -2.96 -9.54 -14.20
CA ASN A 137 -2.83 -9.35 -12.77
C ASN A 137 -4.06 -9.83 -11.99
N ILE A 138 -4.22 -11.15 -11.91
CA ILE A 138 -5.37 -11.81 -11.26
C ILE A 138 -5.47 -11.45 -9.76
N LYS A 139 -4.31 -11.37 -9.06
CA LYS A 139 -4.30 -11.06 -7.62
C LYS A 139 -4.86 -9.66 -7.33
N VAL A 140 -4.50 -8.67 -8.15
CA VAL A 140 -4.99 -7.30 -8.00
C VAL A 140 -6.47 -7.20 -8.38
N LYS A 141 -6.94 -7.93 -9.41
CA LYS A 141 -8.38 -8.02 -9.72
C LYS A 141 -9.18 -8.56 -8.53
N ALA A 142 -8.73 -9.64 -7.90
CA ALA A 142 -9.38 -10.20 -6.71
C ALA A 142 -9.39 -9.20 -5.55
N PHE A 143 -8.30 -8.50 -5.29
CA PHE A 143 -8.21 -7.47 -4.25
C PHE A 143 -9.24 -6.35 -4.47
N TYR A 144 -9.37 -5.81 -5.67
CA TYR A 144 -10.34 -4.74 -5.92
C TYR A 144 -11.78 -5.26 -5.87
N LYS A 145 -12.04 -6.49 -6.33
CA LYS A 145 -13.36 -7.12 -6.19
C LYS A 145 -13.78 -7.25 -4.71
N THR A 146 -12.87 -7.64 -3.82
CA THR A 146 -13.17 -7.72 -2.37
C THR A 146 -13.36 -6.36 -1.72
N ASN A 147 -12.97 -5.26 -2.38
CA ASN A 147 -13.22 -3.88 -1.97
C ASN A 147 -14.37 -3.24 -2.77
N ASN A 148 -15.29 -4.05 -3.30
CA ASN A 148 -16.51 -3.62 -4.01
C ASN A 148 -16.26 -2.85 -5.33
N TYR A 149 -15.11 -3.06 -5.96
CA TYR A 149 -14.87 -2.55 -7.31
C TYR A 149 -15.34 -3.58 -8.34
N GLU A 150 -16.05 -3.11 -9.34
CA GLU A 150 -16.59 -3.93 -10.42
C GLU A 150 -15.84 -3.69 -11.73
N LYS A 151 -15.71 -4.76 -12.53
CA LYS A 151 -15.18 -4.65 -13.88
C LYS A 151 -16.17 -3.82 -14.72
N GLN A 152 -15.63 -2.84 -15.45
CA GLN A 152 -16.40 -2.05 -16.41
C GLN A 152 -16.23 -2.60 -17.81
N ASP A 153 -17.25 -2.47 -18.63
CA ASP A 153 -17.21 -2.77 -20.07
C ASP A 153 -16.63 -1.57 -20.81
N ALA A 154 -15.31 -1.46 -20.80
CA ALA A 154 -14.57 -0.39 -21.45
C ALA A 154 -13.18 -0.87 -21.87
N GLN A 155 -12.71 -0.37 -23.00
CA GLN A 155 -11.33 -0.54 -23.46
C GLN A 155 -10.50 0.68 -23.09
N ILE A 156 -9.21 0.45 -22.84
CA ILE A 156 -8.27 1.52 -22.50
C ILE A 156 -7.40 1.79 -23.71
N TYR A 157 -7.41 3.04 -24.17
CA TYR A 157 -6.51 3.55 -25.19
C TYR A 157 -5.56 4.55 -24.58
N GLY A 158 -4.29 4.53 -24.97
CA GLY A 158 -3.27 5.44 -24.45
C GLY A 158 -2.36 5.95 -25.56
N LYS A 159 -2.00 7.23 -25.49
CA LYS A 159 -0.98 7.86 -26.34
C LYS A 159 0.06 8.51 -25.43
N ARG A 160 1.31 8.14 -25.61
CA ARG A 160 2.40 8.77 -24.86
C ARG A 160 2.75 10.12 -25.49
N LEU A 161 2.68 11.17 -24.69
CA LEU A 161 3.01 12.56 -25.12
C LEU A 161 4.46 12.93 -24.78
N ILE A 162 4.99 12.43 -23.65
CA ILE A 162 6.34 12.70 -23.18
C ILE A 162 7.05 11.37 -22.91
N LYS A 163 8.27 11.19 -23.38
CA LYS A 163 9.13 10.07 -23.02
C LYS A 163 9.81 10.38 -21.67
N ASP A 164 9.81 9.42 -20.76
CA ASP A 164 10.42 9.57 -19.43
C ASP A 164 11.87 9.08 -19.36
N ASN A 165 12.30 8.35 -20.37
CA ASN A 165 13.68 7.85 -20.57
C ASN A 165 14.43 8.66 -21.60
#